data_9105549da9a6c2964fb306b60c217fb3
#
_entry.id   9105549da9a6c2964fb306b60c217fb3
#
_cell.length_a   1.000
_cell.length_b   1.000
_cell.length_c   1.000
_cell.angle_alpha   90.00
_cell.angle_beta   90.00
_cell.angle_gamma   90.00
#
_symmetry.space_group_name_H-M   'P 1'
#
loop_
_entity.id
_entity.type
_entity.pdbx_description
1 polymer ?
#
loop_
_entity_poly.entity_id
_entity_poly.type
_entity_poly.pdbx_seq_one_letter_code
_entity_poly.pdbx_strand_id
1 'polypeptide(L)'
;FPNYTNQGGRPAGAMRQGNWKLIEQFEDGALELYDLSSDIGEARNVAAEHGERASAMQRELAAWRTRVGAQMGRPNPDFDQALHKQLYIDQDPSRITPAATAAALDPAWGAWRKQMAAVVAGKKPPVTPPTGDVRLLAKDAIVHGKKLRYEPASNKNVLGFWTDPVDWAEWKFTAPAAGLYEVEVQQGCGQGSGGATVDVEVAGTTLPFTVVDTGHFQQLVQVSVGTVELAAGEHTLALKPKSKPGAAVMDVRRVVLRPARR
;
A
#
# COMPACT_ATOMS: atom_id res chain seq x y z
N PHE A 1 -1.77 11.99 -4.69
CA PHE A 1 -1.81 12.89 -3.53
C PHE A 1 -2.63 12.22 -2.45
N PRO A 2 -2.20 12.28 -1.16
CA PRO A 2 -3.02 11.77 -0.09
C PRO A 2 -4.36 12.52 -0.08
N ASN A 3 -5.45 11.77 0.01
CA ASN A 3 -6.77 12.34 0.15
C ASN A 3 -6.93 12.91 1.56
N TYR A 4 -6.88 14.21 1.68
CA TYR A 4 -7.15 14.90 2.95
C TYR A 4 -8.67 15.00 3.15
N THR A 5 -9.29 13.90 3.54
CA THR A 5 -10.73 13.85 3.83
C THR A 5 -11.19 14.88 4.84
N ASN A 6 -10.31 15.32 5.73
CA ASN A 6 -10.55 16.41 6.67
C ASN A 6 -10.62 17.80 6.03
N GLN A 7 -10.26 17.93 4.76
CA GLN A 7 -10.36 19.19 3.99
C GLN A 7 -11.53 19.18 3.00
N GLY A 8 -12.39 18.15 3.03
CA GLY A 8 -13.55 18.03 2.16
C GLY A 8 -13.23 17.70 0.69
N GLY A 9 -11.97 17.35 0.38
CA GLY A 9 -11.58 16.97 -0.97
C GLY A 9 -12.06 15.56 -1.33
N ARG A 10 -12.63 15.40 -2.52
CA ARG A 10 -12.96 14.10 -3.11
C ARG A 10 -11.73 13.51 -3.81
N PRO A 11 -11.51 12.18 -3.75
CA PRO A 11 -10.44 11.56 -4.52
C PRO A 11 -10.71 11.75 -6.03
N ALA A 12 -9.76 12.38 -6.70
CA ALA A 12 -9.90 12.73 -8.11
C ALA A 12 -8.58 12.58 -8.86
N GLY A 13 -8.66 12.38 -10.17
CA GLY A 13 -7.55 12.50 -11.10
C GLY A 13 -7.78 13.67 -12.03
N ALA A 14 -6.73 14.37 -12.43
CA ALA A 14 -6.84 15.45 -13.38
C ALA A 14 -5.79 15.35 -14.47
N MET A 15 -6.13 15.80 -15.68
CA MET A 15 -5.17 16.00 -16.75
C MET A 15 -5.48 17.31 -17.51
N ARG A 16 -4.44 17.89 -18.08
CA ARG A 16 -4.54 19.02 -18.99
C ARG A 16 -3.98 18.65 -20.35
N GLN A 17 -4.74 18.99 -21.39
CA GLN A 17 -4.34 18.84 -22.79
C GLN A 17 -4.64 20.16 -23.54
N GLY A 18 -3.60 20.94 -23.78
CA GLY A 18 -3.75 22.30 -24.33
C GLY A 18 -4.53 23.20 -23.36
N ASN A 19 -5.64 23.74 -23.84
CA ASN A 19 -6.54 24.58 -23.04
C ASN A 19 -7.64 23.79 -22.31
N TRP A 20 -7.72 22.48 -22.52
CA TRP A 20 -8.73 21.66 -21.88
C TRP A 20 -8.18 21.02 -20.61
N LYS A 21 -8.96 21.06 -19.53
CA LYS A 21 -8.69 20.37 -18.28
C LYS A 21 -9.84 19.42 -17.97
N LEU A 22 -9.48 18.15 -17.77
CA LEU A 22 -10.38 17.11 -17.27
C LEU A 22 -10.11 16.85 -15.80
N ILE A 23 -11.18 16.68 -15.01
CA ILE A 23 -11.15 16.13 -13.68
C ILE A 23 -12.08 14.90 -13.67
N GLU A 24 -11.56 13.76 -13.18
CA GLU A 24 -12.31 12.52 -12.98
C GLU A 24 -12.46 12.28 -11.48
N GLN A 25 -13.68 12.26 -10.99
CA GLN A 25 -14.00 11.94 -9.60
C GLN A 25 -14.05 10.42 -9.43
N PHE A 26 -13.26 9.88 -8.50
CA PHE A 26 -13.13 8.41 -8.38
C PHE A 26 -14.26 7.74 -7.60
N GLU A 27 -15.06 8.49 -6.85
CA GLU A 27 -16.15 7.95 -6.05
C GLU A 27 -17.37 7.55 -6.88
N ASP A 28 -17.69 8.36 -7.88
CA ASP A 28 -18.88 8.19 -8.71
C ASP A 28 -18.59 8.15 -10.22
N GLY A 29 -17.32 8.33 -10.61
CA GLY A 29 -16.91 8.38 -12.02
C GLY A 29 -17.33 9.66 -12.75
N ALA A 30 -17.80 10.68 -12.03
CA ALA A 30 -18.20 11.93 -12.63
C ALA A 30 -17.02 12.62 -13.33
N LEU A 31 -17.29 13.19 -14.50
CA LEU A 31 -16.32 13.94 -15.29
C LEU A 31 -16.65 15.42 -15.26
N GLU A 32 -15.61 16.21 -15.04
CA GLU A 32 -15.65 17.65 -15.19
C GLU A 32 -14.67 18.06 -16.28
N LEU A 33 -15.13 18.85 -17.25
CA LEU A 33 -14.30 19.34 -18.33
C LEU A 33 -14.39 20.87 -18.39
N TYR A 34 -13.24 21.52 -18.50
CA TYR A 34 -13.13 22.96 -18.51
C TYR A 34 -12.31 23.43 -19.73
N ASP A 35 -12.77 24.48 -20.39
CA ASP A 35 -12.00 25.20 -21.41
C ASP A 35 -11.29 26.40 -20.76
N LEU A 36 -10.05 26.21 -20.38
CA LEU A 36 -9.23 27.22 -19.70
C LEU A 36 -8.91 28.44 -20.57
N SER A 37 -9.20 28.41 -21.87
CA SER A 37 -9.03 29.60 -22.73
C SER A 37 -10.08 30.65 -22.47
N SER A 38 -11.27 30.23 -22.05
CA SER A 38 -12.42 31.10 -21.78
C SER A 38 -12.84 31.09 -20.31
N ASP A 39 -12.46 30.04 -19.55
CA ASP A 39 -12.84 29.82 -18.16
C ASP A 39 -11.65 29.34 -17.32
N ILE A 40 -10.71 30.25 -17.06
CA ILE A 40 -9.52 29.95 -16.23
C ILE A 40 -9.89 29.66 -14.77
N GLY A 41 -11.05 30.09 -14.31
CA GLY A 41 -11.56 29.86 -12.97
C GLY A 41 -12.28 28.53 -12.77
N GLU A 42 -12.43 27.72 -13.85
CA GLU A 42 -13.09 26.42 -13.79
C GLU A 42 -14.53 26.52 -13.22
N ALA A 43 -15.25 27.58 -13.56
CA ALA A 43 -16.58 27.85 -13.02
C ALA A 43 -17.69 27.07 -13.73
N ARG A 44 -17.47 26.68 -15.01
CA ARG A 44 -18.48 26.02 -15.83
C ARG A 44 -17.99 24.66 -16.33
N ASN A 45 -18.55 23.59 -15.79
CA ASN A 45 -18.32 22.25 -16.31
C ASN A 45 -19.05 22.08 -17.66
N VAL A 46 -18.29 21.83 -18.73
CA VAL A 46 -18.78 21.60 -20.08
C VAL A 46 -18.68 20.13 -20.54
N ALA A 47 -18.48 19.18 -19.62
CA ALA A 47 -18.32 17.77 -19.96
C ALA A 47 -19.53 17.20 -20.74
N ALA A 48 -20.74 17.61 -20.38
CA ALA A 48 -21.95 17.17 -21.08
C ALA A 48 -22.04 17.69 -22.52
N GLU A 49 -21.51 18.89 -22.78
CA GLU A 49 -21.52 19.54 -24.10
C GLU A 49 -20.42 18.95 -25.01
N HIS A 50 -19.32 18.47 -24.41
CA HIS A 50 -18.15 17.94 -25.11
C HIS A 50 -17.83 16.49 -24.68
N GLY A 51 -18.85 15.63 -24.63
CA GLY A 51 -18.76 14.26 -24.08
C GLY A 51 -17.70 13.38 -24.77
N GLU A 52 -17.52 13.50 -26.09
CA GLU A 52 -16.48 12.75 -26.81
C GLU A 52 -15.07 13.14 -26.35
N ARG A 53 -14.83 14.45 -26.18
CA ARG A 53 -13.56 14.98 -25.68
C ARG A 53 -13.31 14.52 -24.22
N ALA A 54 -14.30 14.68 -23.37
CA ALA A 54 -14.19 14.23 -21.98
C ALA A 54 -13.83 12.75 -21.89
N SER A 55 -14.52 11.90 -22.66
CA SER A 55 -14.26 10.46 -22.71
C SER A 55 -12.88 10.12 -23.30
N ALA A 56 -12.42 10.86 -24.31
CA ALA A 56 -11.10 10.65 -24.88
C ALA A 56 -9.99 10.98 -23.87
N MET A 57 -10.10 12.12 -23.19
CA MET A 57 -9.15 12.54 -22.16
C MET A 57 -9.18 11.59 -20.95
N GLN A 58 -10.35 11.07 -20.54
CA GLN A 58 -10.46 10.07 -19.47
C GLN A 58 -9.70 8.79 -19.84
N ARG A 59 -9.88 8.27 -21.05
CA ARG A 59 -9.14 7.08 -21.52
C ARG A 59 -7.63 7.30 -21.51
N GLU A 60 -7.18 8.48 -21.95
CA GLU A 60 -5.76 8.82 -21.96
C GLU A 60 -5.20 8.90 -20.53
N LEU A 61 -5.92 9.53 -19.58
CA LEU A 61 -5.56 9.59 -18.17
C LEU A 61 -5.50 8.20 -17.56
N ALA A 62 -6.46 7.32 -17.85
CA ALA A 62 -6.49 5.95 -17.39
C ALA A 62 -5.30 5.13 -17.93
N ALA A 63 -4.99 5.27 -19.22
CA ALA A 63 -3.83 4.62 -19.84
C ALA A 63 -2.51 5.10 -19.24
N TRP A 64 -2.40 6.40 -18.95
CA TRP A 64 -1.23 6.95 -18.27
C TRP A 64 -1.08 6.36 -16.85
N ARG A 65 -2.16 6.31 -16.05
CA ARG A 65 -2.15 5.70 -14.71
C ARG A 65 -1.65 4.26 -14.75
N THR A 66 -2.15 3.46 -15.70
CA THR A 66 -1.70 2.07 -15.87
C THR A 66 -0.22 1.99 -16.22
N ARG A 67 0.24 2.82 -17.15
CA ARG A 67 1.64 2.82 -17.60
C ARG A 67 2.64 3.17 -16.49
N VAL A 68 2.28 4.07 -15.58
CA VAL A 68 3.16 4.49 -14.47
C VAL A 68 2.93 3.70 -13.19
N GLY A 69 2.05 2.71 -13.19
CA GLY A 69 1.69 1.94 -11.99
C GLY A 69 1.12 2.84 -10.89
N ALA A 70 0.26 3.81 -11.25
CA ALA A 70 -0.30 4.74 -10.29
C ALA A 70 -1.09 4.01 -9.20
N GLN A 71 -0.80 4.34 -7.94
CA GLN A 71 -1.52 3.78 -6.81
C GLN A 71 -2.92 4.41 -6.73
N MET A 72 -3.95 3.60 -6.94
CA MET A 72 -5.35 4.02 -6.86
C MET A 72 -5.92 3.80 -5.47
N GLY A 73 -6.85 4.67 -5.05
CA GLY A 73 -7.69 4.43 -3.89
C GLY A 73 -8.56 3.18 -4.10
N ARG A 74 -8.84 2.48 -3.02
CA ARG A 74 -9.79 1.34 -3.06
C ARG A 74 -11.14 1.80 -2.53
N PRO A 75 -12.26 1.26 -3.06
CA PRO A 75 -13.56 1.50 -2.47
C PRO A 75 -13.56 1.14 -0.99
N ASN A 76 -14.16 2.00 -0.17
CA ASN A 76 -14.37 1.71 1.24
C ASN A 76 -15.58 0.76 1.36
N PRO A 77 -15.40 -0.49 1.84
CA PRO A 77 -16.51 -1.42 1.98
C PRO A 77 -17.55 -0.97 3.02
N ASP A 78 -17.13 -0.08 3.95
CA ASP A 78 -17.99 0.49 4.98
C ASP A 78 -18.53 1.87 4.58
N PHE A 79 -18.49 2.21 3.28
CA PHE A 79 -18.99 3.49 2.80
C PHE A 79 -20.52 3.58 2.94
N ASP A 80 -20.97 4.55 3.73
CA ASP A 80 -22.37 4.88 3.91
C ASP A 80 -22.68 6.15 3.12
N GLN A 81 -23.35 5.98 1.97
CA GLN A 81 -23.68 7.07 1.07
C GLN A 81 -24.63 8.10 1.72
N ALA A 82 -25.59 7.66 2.54
CA ALA A 82 -26.52 8.55 3.20
C ALA A 82 -25.80 9.43 4.22
N LEU A 83 -24.90 8.81 4.99
CA LEU A 83 -24.08 9.50 5.97
C LEU A 83 -23.08 10.45 5.31
N HIS A 84 -22.45 10.04 4.22
CA HIS A 84 -21.54 10.89 3.44
C HIS A 84 -22.30 12.13 2.90
N LYS A 85 -23.49 11.91 2.34
CA LYS A 85 -24.32 13.01 1.87
C LYS A 85 -24.66 13.99 3.01
N GLN A 86 -25.10 13.48 4.16
CA GLN A 86 -25.45 14.30 5.32
C GLN A 86 -24.26 15.12 5.84
N LEU A 87 -23.05 14.52 5.88
CA LEU A 87 -21.89 15.13 6.51
C LEU A 87 -21.10 16.05 5.59
N TYR A 88 -21.05 15.75 4.28
CA TYR A 88 -20.17 16.43 3.34
C TYR A 88 -20.89 17.15 2.21
N ILE A 89 -22.10 16.71 1.84
CA ILE A 89 -22.84 17.34 0.75
C ILE A 89 -23.88 18.31 1.26
N ASP A 90 -24.75 17.90 2.20
CA ASP A 90 -25.84 18.72 2.71
C ASP A 90 -25.33 19.82 3.67
N GLN A 91 -24.18 19.60 4.28
CA GLN A 91 -23.53 20.53 5.21
C GLN A 91 -22.15 20.97 4.73
N ASP A 92 -21.99 21.18 3.43
CA ASP A 92 -20.75 21.57 2.81
C ASP A 92 -20.14 22.82 3.49
N PRO A 93 -19.03 22.67 4.23
CA PRO A 93 -18.43 23.81 4.94
C PRO A 93 -17.93 24.91 4.01
N SER A 94 -17.67 24.58 2.72
CA SER A 94 -17.24 25.57 1.72
C SER A 94 -18.31 26.60 1.40
N ARG A 95 -19.58 26.29 1.70
CA ARG A 95 -20.73 27.20 1.53
C ARG A 95 -21.01 28.08 2.75
N ILE A 96 -20.25 27.89 3.83
CA ILE A 96 -20.38 28.74 5.01
C ILE A 96 -19.76 30.11 4.66
N THR A 97 -20.58 31.14 4.72
CA THR A 97 -20.11 32.51 4.51
C THR A 97 -19.04 32.84 5.56
N PRO A 98 -17.86 33.34 5.16
CA PRO A 98 -16.84 33.74 6.09
C PRO A 98 -17.38 34.74 7.11
N ALA A 99 -17.21 34.45 8.39
CA ALA A 99 -17.63 35.39 9.45
C ALA A 99 -16.49 36.33 9.80
N ALA A 100 -16.86 37.54 10.27
CA ALA A 100 -15.88 38.57 10.63
C ALA A 100 -14.98 38.15 11.81
N THR A 101 -15.42 37.21 12.65
CA THR A 101 -14.66 36.70 13.80
C THR A 101 -14.77 35.17 13.92
N ALA A 102 -13.78 34.55 14.54
CA ALA A 102 -13.81 33.14 14.85
C ALA A 102 -15.02 32.74 15.73
N ALA A 103 -15.41 33.59 16.68
CA ALA A 103 -16.56 33.34 17.54
C ALA A 103 -17.88 33.34 16.78
N ALA A 104 -18.03 34.17 15.74
CA ALA A 104 -19.21 34.17 14.87
C ALA A 104 -19.25 32.95 13.92
N LEU A 105 -18.09 32.37 13.59
CA LEU A 105 -17.97 31.15 12.78
C LEU A 105 -18.25 29.89 13.59
N ASP A 106 -17.96 29.87 14.90
CA ASP A 106 -18.00 28.70 15.76
C ASP A 106 -19.38 28.00 15.83
N PRO A 107 -20.55 28.68 15.84
CA PRO A 107 -21.84 27.98 15.87
C PRO A 107 -22.05 27.04 14.69
N ALA A 108 -21.70 27.46 13.47
CA ALA A 108 -21.86 26.64 12.26
C ALA A 108 -20.86 25.48 12.23
N TRP A 109 -19.59 25.75 12.48
CA TRP A 109 -18.54 24.73 12.54
C TRP A 109 -18.69 23.80 13.75
N GLY A 110 -19.16 24.32 14.88
CA GLY A 110 -19.40 23.54 16.09
C GLY A 110 -20.51 22.51 15.92
N ALA A 111 -21.58 22.84 15.20
CA ALA A 111 -22.65 21.89 14.86
C ALA A 111 -22.13 20.77 13.96
N TRP A 112 -21.40 21.10 12.91
CA TRP A 112 -20.78 20.12 12.01
C TRP A 112 -19.77 19.23 12.75
N ARG A 113 -18.87 19.78 13.58
CA ARG A 113 -17.93 19.00 14.40
C ARG A 113 -18.63 18.06 15.36
N LYS A 114 -19.73 18.45 15.98
CA LYS A 114 -20.52 17.58 16.86
C LYS A 114 -21.12 16.39 16.09
N GLN A 115 -21.62 16.62 14.89
CA GLN A 115 -22.14 15.54 14.04
C GLN A 115 -21.02 14.59 13.62
N MET A 116 -19.87 15.11 13.18
CA MET A 116 -18.70 14.29 12.86
C MET A 116 -18.22 13.48 14.06
N ALA A 117 -18.14 14.07 15.23
CA ALA A 117 -17.76 13.40 16.47
C ALA A 117 -18.74 12.29 16.86
N ALA A 118 -20.05 12.51 16.71
CA ALA A 118 -21.08 11.50 16.97
C ALA A 118 -20.96 10.28 16.02
N VAL A 119 -20.67 10.53 14.74
CA VAL A 119 -20.43 9.49 13.75
C VAL A 119 -19.19 8.68 14.09
N VAL A 120 -18.11 9.35 14.44
CA VAL A 120 -16.85 8.68 14.83
C VAL A 120 -17.03 7.87 16.11
N ALA A 121 -17.76 8.40 17.10
CA ALA A 121 -18.04 7.70 18.36
C ALA A 121 -18.94 6.46 18.18
N GLY A 122 -19.88 6.50 17.25
CA GLY A 122 -20.77 5.38 16.94
C GLY A 122 -20.14 4.30 16.06
N LYS A 123 -19.03 4.57 15.43
CA LYS A 123 -18.29 3.58 14.64
C LYS A 123 -17.28 2.85 15.52
N LYS A 124 -17.23 1.53 15.36
CA LYS A 124 -16.07 0.76 15.82
C LYS A 124 -14.82 1.49 15.33
N PRO A 125 -13.84 1.78 16.18
CA PRO A 125 -12.63 2.44 15.70
C PRO A 125 -12.15 1.66 14.47
N PRO A 126 -11.79 2.35 13.37
CA PRO A 126 -11.23 1.66 12.23
C PRO A 126 -10.09 0.81 12.79
N VAL A 127 -10.07 -0.47 12.41
CA VAL A 127 -8.89 -1.30 12.68
C VAL A 127 -7.77 -0.52 12.04
N THR A 128 -6.99 0.18 12.87
CA THR A 128 -5.84 0.94 12.37
C THR A 128 -5.00 -0.08 11.64
N PRO A 129 -4.77 0.08 10.33
CA PRO A 129 -3.88 -0.85 9.65
C PRO A 129 -2.60 -0.88 10.45
N PRO A 130 -2.02 -2.06 10.70
CA PRO A 130 -0.81 -2.15 11.48
C PRO A 130 0.19 -1.12 10.96
N THR A 131 0.58 -0.17 11.82
CA THR A 131 1.52 0.88 11.44
C THR A 131 2.92 0.35 11.68
N GLY A 132 3.64 0.13 10.61
CA GLY A 132 5.04 -0.25 10.61
C GLY A 132 5.30 -1.64 10.04
N ASP A 133 6.34 -1.71 9.23
CA ASP A 133 6.87 -2.96 8.70
C ASP A 133 7.50 -3.76 9.85
N VAL A 134 7.23 -5.05 9.93
CA VAL A 134 8.03 -5.99 10.71
C VAL A 134 9.23 -6.39 9.87
N ARG A 135 10.43 -6.15 10.37
CA ARG A 135 11.68 -6.42 9.66
C ARG A 135 12.48 -7.48 10.39
N LEU A 136 12.59 -8.63 9.79
CA LEU A 136 13.32 -9.79 10.29
C LEU A 136 14.71 -9.80 9.63
N LEU A 137 15.72 -9.35 10.37
CA LEU A 137 17.07 -9.18 9.82
C LEU A 137 17.86 -10.49 9.91
N ALA A 138 18.77 -10.70 8.97
CA ALA A 138 19.66 -11.88 8.94
C ALA A 138 20.41 -12.12 10.27
N LYS A 139 20.83 -11.04 10.93
CA LYS A 139 21.56 -11.10 12.20
C LYS A 139 20.74 -11.62 13.38
N ASP A 140 19.41 -11.52 13.29
CA ASP A 140 18.47 -11.91 14.35
C ASP A 140 17.85 -13.30 14.11
N ALA A 141 18.29 -13.99 13.07
CA ALA A 141 17.83 -15.33 12.72
C ALA A 141 18.35 -16.39 13.68
N ILE A 142 17.50 -17.35 13.99
CA ILE A 142 17.90 -18.62 14.60
C ILE A 142 18.15 -19.59 13.46
N VAL A 143 19.40 -20.04 13.32
CA VAL A 143 19.82 -20.95 12.26
C VAL A 143 19.81 -22.38 12.72
N HIS A 144 19.25 -23.27 11.92
CA HIS A 144 19.22 -24.70 12.11
C HIS A 144 20.00 -25.38 11.00
N GLY A 145 20.97 -26.19 11.36
CA GLY A 145 21.83 -26.90 10.42
C GLY A 145 23.32 -26.67 10.66
N LYS A 146 24.13 -26.91 9.61
CA LYS A 146 25.59 -26.92 9.75
C LYS A 146 26.33 -25.95 8.84
N LYS A 147 25.73 -25.54 7.73
CA LYS A 147 26.37 -24.72 6.69
C LYS A 147 25.84 -23.29 6.66
N LEU A 148 24.54 -23.13 6.75
CA LEU A 148 23.88 -21.82 6.81
C LEU A 148 24.43 -21.04 8.01
N ARG A 149 24.79 -19.77 7.79
CA ARG A 149 25.27 -18.89 8.86
C ARG A 149 25.09 -17.43 8.53
N TYR A 150 25.08 -16.59 9.56
CA TYR A 150 25.12 -15.15 9.40
C TYR A 150 26.55 -14.67 9.01
N GLU A 151 26.61 -13.80 8.02
CA GLU A 151 27.85 -13.14 7.53
C GLU A 151 27.78 -11.64 7.84
N PRO A 152 28.53 -11.17 8.89
CA PRO A 152 28.36 -9.79 9.42
C PRO A 152 29.09 -8.70 8.61
N ALA A 153 29.87 -9.05 7.58
CA ALA A 153 30.62 -8.06 6.80
C ALA A 153 29.67 -7.00 6.22
N SER A 154 30.05 -5.74 6.25
CA SER A 154 29.21 -4.59 5.88
C SER A 154 28.65 -4.68 4.45
N ASN A 155 29.41 -5.26 3.53
CA ASN A 155 29.00 -5.53 2.16
C ASN A 155 28.09 -6.77 2.01
N LYS A 156 28.03 -7.63 3.05
CA LYS A 156 27.20 -8.85 3.07
C LYS A 156 25.98 -8.65 3.94
N ASN A 157 26.11 -8.74 5.26
CA ASN A 157 25.02 -8.62 6.24
C ASN A 157 23.82 -9.49 5.86
N VAL A 158 24.08 -10.79 5.61
CA VAL A 158 23.13 -11.79 5.09
C VAL A 158 23.25 -13.09 5.87
N LEU A 159 22.20 -13.94 5.82
CA LEU A 159 22.37 -15.37 5.97
C LEU A 159 22.94 -15.91 4.66
N GLY A 160 24.12 -16.49 4.73
CA GLY A 160 24.85 -17.01 3.57
C GLY A 160 25.39 -18.42 3.81
N PHE A 161 26.17 -18.94 2.86
CA PHE A 161 26.64 -20.33 2.86
C PHE A 161 25.49 -21.36 2.93
N TRP A 162 24.35 -21.02 2.39
CA TRP A 162 23.18 -21.91 2.36
C TRP A 162 23.34 -22.99 1.27
N THR A 163 24.30 -23.88 1.48
CA THR A 163 24.66 -24.94 0.51
C THR A 163 24.03 -26.29 0.80
N ASP A 164 23.43 -26.46 1.97
CA ASP A 164 22.70 -27.67 2.37
C ASP A 164 21.20 -27.37 2.43
N PRO A 165 20.34 -28.07 1.68
CA PRO A 165 18.91 -27.84 1.67
C PRO A 165 18.19 -28.31 2.95
N VAL A 166 18.86 -29.05 3.82
CA VAL A 166 18.30 -29.40 5.14
C VAL A 166 18.49 -28.29 6.18
N ASP A 167 19.38 -27.35 5.92
CA ASP A 167 19.55 -26.18 6.77
C ASP A 167 18.37 -25.21 6.56
N TRP A 168 17.93 -24.56 7.61
CA TRP A 168 16.85 -23.61 7.58
C TRP A 168 17.01 -22.51 8.65
N ALA A 169 16.23 -21.45 8.54
CA ALA A 169 16.29 -20.32 9.45
C ALA A 169 14.90 -19.90 9.92
N GLU A 170 14.82 -19.42 11.18
CA GLU A 170 13.59 -18.85 11.71
C GLU A 170 13.84 -17.55 12.46
N TRP A 171 12.78 -16.76 12.60
CA TRP A 171 12.72 -15.55 13.40
C TRP A 171 11.51 -15.57 14.31
N LYS A 172 11.71 -15.18 15.55
CA LYS A 172 10.61 -14.85 16.47
C LYS A 172 10.35 -13.34 16.37
N PHE A 173 9.11 -12.95 16.29
CA PHE A 173 8.74 -11.54 16.16
C PHE A 173 7.36 -11.26 16.76
N THR A 174 7.09 -9.97 17.00
CA THR A 174 5.78 -9.52 17.46
C THR A 174 5.09 -8.75 16.32
N ALA A 175 3.91 -9.22 15.90
CA ALA A 175 3.05 -8.46 15.01
C ALA A 175 2.38 -7.33 15.80
N PRO A 176 2.54 -6.05 15.40
CA PRO A 176 2.04 -4.91 16.18
C PRO A 176 0.51 -4.81 16.20
N ALA A 177 -0.16 -5.40 15.24
CA ALA A 177 -1.63 -5.45 15.17
C ALA A 177 -2.08 -6.66 14.36
N ALA A 178 -3.33 -7.08 14.57
CA ALA A 178 -3.97 -8.10 13.73
C ALA A 178 -4.25 -7.53 12.32
N GLY A 179 -4.08 -8.34 11.30
CA GLY A 179 -4.39 -7.97 9.91
C GLY A 179 -3.68 -8.80 8.86
N LEU A 180 -3.89 -8.42 7.61
CA LEU A 180 -3.23 -9.02 6.46
C LEU A 180 -1.87 -8.35 6.24
N TYR A 181 -0.83 -9.16 6.09
CA TYR A 181 0.54 -8.71 5.82
C TYR A 181 1.05 -9.27 4.50
N GLU A 182 1.63 -8.43 3.68
CA GLU A 182 2.43 -8.84 2.53
C GLU A 182 3.81 -9.27 3.00
N VAL A 183 4.27 -10.44 2.55
CA VAL A 183 5.57 -11.01 2.90
C VAL A 183 6.53 -10.82 1.74
N GLU A 184 7.66 -10.19 2.02
CA GLU A 184 8.72 -9.95 1.05
C GLU A 184 10.04 -10.51 1.57
N VAL A 185 10.79 -11.18 0.70
CA VAL A 185 12.14 -11.69 1.00
C VAL A 185 13.16 -10.91 0.20
N GLN A 186 14.14 -10.33 0.85
CA GLN A 186 15.29 -9.71 0.19
C GLN A 186 16.40 -10.74 0.06
N GLN A 187 16.59 -11.24 -1.16
CA GLN A 187 17.49 -12.34 -1.46
C GLN A 187 18.52 -12.00 -2.54
N GLY A 188 19.64 -12.71 -2.53
CA GLY A 188 20.64 -12.73 -3.60
C GLY A 188 21.01 -14.16 -3.94
N CYS A 189 21.36 -14.42 -5.20
CA CYS A 189 21.75 -15.75 -5.66
C CYS A 189 22.85 -15.67 -6.71
N GLY A 190 23.89 -16.50 -6.57
CA GLY A 190 24.99 -16.55 -7.52
C GLY A 190 24.56 -17.10 -8.87
N GLN A 191 25.26 -16.72 -9.91
CA GLN A 191 25.02 -17.16 -11.28
C GLN A 191 24.88 -18.70 -11.36
N GLY A 192 23.80 -19.15 -11.96
CA GLY A 192 23.49 -20.58 -12.12
C GLY A 192 23.01 -21.31 -10.86
N SER A 193 22.77 -20.57 -9.76
CA SER A 193 22.23 -21.16 -8.52
C SER A 193 20.75 -20.84 -8.27
N GLY A 194 20.11 -20.10 -9.15
CA GLY A 194 18.67 -19.81 -9.06
C GLY A 194 17.78 -21.04 -9.22
N GLY A 195 16.48 -20.88 -8.98
CA GLY A 195 15.48 -21.93 -9.15
C GLY A 195 15.24 -22.82 -7.92
N ALA A 196 15.90 -22.57 -6.79
CA ALA A 196 15.57 -23.23 -5.54
C ALA A 196 14.13 -22.83 -5.11
N THR A 197 13.35 -23.80 -4.66
CA THR A 197 12.05 -23.53 -4.04
C THR A 197 12.20 -23.49 -2.54
N VAL A 198 11.68 -22.42 -1.93
CA VAL A 198 11.74 -22.20 -0.49
C VAL A 198 10.33 -21.89 0.02
N ASP A 199 9.96 -22.55 1.10
CA ASP A 199 8.72 -22.26 1.82
C ASP A 199 8.97 -21.20 2.89
N VAL A 200 8.10 -20.20 2.92
CA VAL A 200 7.95 -19.27 4.05
C VAL A 200 6.80 -19.79 4.90
N GLU A 201 7.09 -20.29 6.07
CA GLU A 201 6.08 -20.79 7.01
C GLU A 201 5.85 -19.76 8.12
N VAL A 202 4.61 -19.31 8.28
CA VAL A 202 4.22 -18.34 9.32
C VAL A 202 2.75 -18.48 9.67
N ALA A 203 2.41 -18.47 10.95
CA ALA A 203 1.03 -18.55 11.46
C ALA A 203 0.19 -19.68 10.82
N GLY A 204 0.79 -20.86 10.59
CA GLY A 204 0.12 -22.01 9.98
C GLY A 204 -0.07 -21.90 8.46
N THR A 205 0.37 -20.82 7.83
CA THR A 205 0.34 -20.61 6.38
C THR A 205 1.71 -20.92 5.79
N THR A 206 1.74 -21.57 4.64
CA THR A 206 2.95 -21.84 3.86
C THR A 206 2.87 -21.08 2.54
N LEU A 207 3.86 -20.24 2.27
CA LEU A 207 3.98 -19.44 1.07
C LEU A 207 5.24 -19.87 0.31
N PRO A 208 5.11 -20.68 -0.76
CA PRO A 208 6.26 -21.09 -1.55
C PRO A 208 6.70 -19.97 -2.50
N PHE A 209 8.03 -19.82 -2.67
CA PHE A 209 8.58 -18.97 -3.71
C PHE A 209 9.79 -19.60 -4.37
N THR A 210 10.09 -19.16 -5.57
CA THR A 210 11.28 -19.58 -6.33
C THR A 210 12.37 -18.52 -6.22
N VAL A 211 13.56 -18.94 -5.83
CA VAL A 211 14.75 -18.08 -5.73
C VAL A 211 15.15 -17.57 -7.11
N VAL A 212 15.26 -16.26 -7.22
CA VAL A 212 15.68 -15.58 -8.46
C VAL A 212 17.22 -15.63 -8.57
N ASP A 213 17.74 -16.05 -9.71
CA ASP A 213 19.16 -15.88 -10.04
C ASP A 213 19.46 -14.40 -10.24
N THR A 214 20.28 -13.83 -9.34
CA THR A 214 20.67 -12.42 -9.42
C THR A 214 22.07 -12.21 -10.01
N GLY A 215 22.70 -13.30 -10.45
CA GLY A 215 24.05 -13.29 -11.00
C GLY A 215 25.16 -13.20 -9.95
N HIS A 216 24.87 -12.69 -8.75
CA HIS A 216 25.82 -12.56 -7.66
C HIS A 216 25.13 -12.53 -6.30
N PHE A 217 25.69 -13.20 -5.28
CA PHE A 217 25.07 -13.30 -3.94
C PHE A 217 24.85 -11.96 -3.25
N GLN A 218 25.68 -10.95 -3.50
CA GLN A 218 25.47 -9.61 -2.93
C GLN A 218 24.61 -8.70 -3.81
N GLN A 219 24.19 -9.13 -4.98
CA GLN A 219 23.18 -8.42 -5.77
C GLN A 219 21.78 -8.83 -5.27
N LEU A 220 21.24 -8.01 -4.37
CA LEU A 220 20.01 -8.33 -3.65
C LEU A 220 18.80 -7.78 -4.38
N VAL A 221 17.78 -8.62 -4.55
CA VAL A 221 16.46 -8.25 -5.05
C VAL A 221 15.40 -8.52 -3.99
N GLN A 222 14.29 -7.81 -4.08
CA GLN A 222 13.13 -7.99 -3.22
C GLN A 222 12.09 -8.80 -3.97
N VAL A 223 11.65 -9.91 -3.37
CA VAL A 223 10.67 -10.83 -3.94
C VAL A 223 9.44 -10.82 -3.06
N SER A 224 8.28 -10.46 -3.63
CA SER A 224 6.99 -10.65 -2.96
C SER A 224 6.63 -12.13 -3.00
N VAL A 225 6.36 -12.70 -1.82
CA VAL A 225 6.10 -14.13 -1.64
C VAL A 225 4.61 -14.42 -1.55
N GLY A 226 3.84 -13.48 -1.04
CA GLY A 226 2.40 -13.59 -0.85
C GLY A 226 1.92 -12.82 0.36
N THR A 227 0.72 -13.16 0.82
CA THR A 227 0.10 -12.52 1.98
C THR A 227 -0.26 -13.53 3.06
N VAL A 228 -0.20 -13.09 4.32
CA VAL A 228 -0.57 -13.89 5.49
C VAL A 228 -1.43 -13.07 6.44
N GLU A 229 -2.45 -13.67 7.03
CA GLU A 229 -3.23 -13.06 8.09
C GLU A 229 -2.58 -13.37 9.44
N LEU A 230 -2.26 -12.32 10.23
CA LEU A 230 -1.65 -12.45 11.55
C LEU A 230 -2.58 -11.88 12.62
N ALA A 231 -2.61 -12.53 13.77
CA ALA A 231 -3.11 -11.92 15.00
C ALA A 231 -2.07 -10.92 15.54
N ALA A 232 -2.47 -9.97 16.38
CA ALA A 232 -1.49 -9.20 17.16
C ALA A 232 -0.79 -10.11 18.17
N GLY A 233 0.52 -9.90 18.38
CA GLY A 233 1.30 -10.68 19.34
C GLY A 233 2.44 -11.47 18.71
N GLU A 234 2.92 -12.47 19.43
CA GLU A 234 4.12 -13.24 19.09
C GLU A 234 3.87 -14.26 17.98
N HIS A 235 4.78 -14.32 17.03
CA HIS A 235 4.80 -15.25 15.91
C HIS A 235 6.21 -15.76 15.65
N THR A 236 6.27 -16.86 14.88
CA THR A 236 7.52 -17.36 14.30
C THR A 236 7.35 -17.45 12.79
N LEU A 237 8.37 -16.98 12.05
CA LEU A 237 8.47 -17.16 10.61
C LEU A 237 9.69 -18.01 10.30
N ALA A 238 9.53 -19.04 9.48
CA ALA A 238 10.63 -19.91 9.05
C ALA A 238 10.80 -19.88 7.53
N LEU A 239 12.05 -19.95 7.06
CA LEU A 239 12.42 -20.19 5.67
C LEU A 239 12.98 -21.62 5.56
N LYS A 240 12.31 -22.47 4.78
CA LYS A 240 12.67 -23.88 4.61
C LYS A 240 12.82 -24.25 3.14
N PRO A 241 14.03 -24.59 2.67
CA PRO A 241 14.23 -25.07 1.29
C PRO A 241 13.48 -26.37 1.05
N LYS A 242 12.85 -26.48 -0.13
CA LYS A 242 12.26 -27.70 -0.66
C LYS A 242 13.10 -28.31 -1.76
N SER A 243 13.81 -27.46 -2.49
CA SER A 243 14.72 -27.90 -3.55
C SER A 243 15.93 -27.00 -3.63
N LYS A 244 17.03 -27.54 -4.17
CA LYS A 244 18.26 -26.79 -4.43
C LYS A 244 18.90 -27.34 -5.74
N PRO A 245 18.50 -26.82 -6.89
CA PRO A 245 19.05 -27.28 -8.17
C PRO A 245 20.50 -26.82 -8.40
N GLY A 246 20.89 -25.68 -7.86
CA GLY A 246 22.23 -25.10 -8.03
C GLY A 246 23.19 -25.38 -6.87
N ALA A 247 24.30 -24.67 -6.81
CA ALA A 247 25.33 -24.82 -5.79
C ALA A 247 24.89 -24.38 -4.39
N ALA A 248 24.01 -23.39 -4.31
CA ALA A 248 23.47 -22.87 -3.06
C ALA A 248 21.97 -22.59 -3.19
N VAL A 249 21.28 -22.39 -2.06
CA VAL A 249 19.88 -21.97 -2.04
C VAL A 249 19.81 -20.49 -2.38
N MET A 250 20.31 -19.62 -1.52
CA MET A 250 20.34 -18.15 -1.68
C MET A 250 21.10 -17.49 -0.52
N ASP A 251 21.40 -16.21 -0.64
CA ASP A 251 21.67 -15.33 0.49
C ASP A 251 20.41 -14.56 0.85
N VAL A 252 20.15 -14.36 2.16
CA VAL A 252 19.00 -13.60 2.65
C VAL A 252 19.46 -12.47 3.54
N ARG A 253 19.09 -11.23 3.20
CA ARG A 253 19.39 -10.05 4.05
C ARG A 253 18.31 -9.83 5.10
N ARG A 254 17.06 -9.99 4.72
CA ARG A 254 15.90 -9.79 5.60
C ARG A 254 14.63 -10.36 5.00
N VAL A 255 13.67 -10.61 5.86
CA VAL A 255 12.26 -10.77 5.49
C VAL A 255 11.51 -9.57 6.02
N VAL A 256 10.58 -9.03 5.24
CA VAL A 256 9.73 -7.89 5.62
C VAL A 256 8.28 -8.32 5.55
N LEU A 257 7.55 -8.11 6.63
CA LEU A 257 6.10 -8.25 6.62
C LEU A 257 5.52 -6.83 6.65
N ARG A 258 4.88 -6.44 5.56
CA ARG A 258 4.21 -5.14 5.43
C ARG A 258 2.73 -5.30 5.62
N PRO A 259 2.10 -4.46 6.43
CA PRO A 259 0.66 -4.42 6.48
C PRO A 259 0.09 -4.27 5.07
N ALA A 260 -0.65 -5.28 4.59
CA ALA A 260 -1.33 -5.18 3.31
C ALA A 260 -2.40 -4.10 3.43
N ARG A 261 -2.29 -3.08 2.62
CA ARG A 261 -3.33 -2.06 2.53
C ARG A 261 -4.54 -2.73 1.86
N ARG A 262 -5.60 -2.93 2.65
CA ARG A 262 -6.91 -3.37 2.11
C ARG A 262 -7.48 -2.32 1.19
#